data_957a6991872f3b9ee839cc584f7fb781
#
_entry.id   957a6991872f3b9ee839cc584f7fb781
#
_cell.length_a   1.000
_cell.length_b   1.000
_cell.length_c   1.000
_cell.angle_alpha   90.00
_cell.angle_beta   90.00
_cell.angle_gamma   90.00
#
_symmetry.space_group_name_H-M   'P 1'
#
loop_
_entity.id
_entity.type
_entity.pdbx_description
1 polymer ?
#
loop_
_entity_poly.entity_id
_entity_poly.type
_entity_poly.pdbx_seq_one_letter_code
_entity_poly.pdbx_strand_id
1 'polypeptide(L)'
;MQQRLHAGQLPSSIVVAVLRTFCRSSLIFVLAACSAEPAVDPDAPNRSGQQRAYDDSDCNLQTVLDPEKPGAPGHLIPSPRNPNGDSELAVLMRRMVEQLKENRLRVKGGEAIEKMWPAHRTMRCAWPTNPKERNEGYDGRAQSYLATVRAFDEAPSRETYEAVVEGCIACHQVNCGGVIGFIETLRWE
;
A
#
# COMPACT_ATOMS: atom_id res chain seq x y z
N MET A 1 30.34 51.04 -19.26
CA MET A 1 29.04 51.59 -19.73
C MET A 1 27.98 51.13 -18.77
N GLN A 2 27.49 52.10 -17.99
CA GLN A 2 26.42 51.95 -16.98
C GLN A 2 25.05 52.11 -17.66
N GLN A 3 24.06 51.36 -17.18
CA GLN A 3 22.64 51.77 -17.09
C GLN A 3 21.94 50.72 -16.21
N ARG A 4 21.63 51.07 -14.97
CA ARG A 4 20.50 51.76 -14.30
C ARG A 4 19.16 51.01 -14.39
N LEU A 5 18.86 50.49 -13.27
CA LEU A 5 17.63 50.41 -12.47
C LEU A 5 16.33 50.98 -13.03
N HIS A 6 15.25 50.22 -12.95
CA HIS A 6 13.94 50.79 -12.68
C HIS A 6 13.20 49.87 -11.68
N ALA A 7 12.99 50.41 -10.49
CA ALA A 7 12.06 49.97 -9.49
C ALA A 7 10.66 50.44 -9.88
N GLY A 8 9.70 49.54 -9.86
CA GLY A 8 8.27 49.83 -10.03
C GLY A 8 7.53 49.58 -8.74
N GLN A 9 7.05 50.64 -8.16
CA GLN A 9 6.37 50.81 -6.90
C GLN A 9 4.93 50.21 -6.91
N LEU A 10 4.55 49.57 -5.79
CA LEU A 10 3.18 49.20 -5.42
C LEU A 10 2.32 50.41 -5.09
N PRO A 11 1.02 50.38 -5.27
CA PRO A 11 0.12 51.19 -4.47
C PRO A 11 -0.62 50.37 -3.44
N SER A 12 -0.59 50.95 -2.25
CA SER A 12 -1.32 50.59 -1.04
C SER A 12 -2.82 50.91 -1.16
N SER A 13 -3.55 50.17 -0.35
CA SER A 13 -4.76 50.57 0.37
C SER A 13 -6.10 50.61 -0.38
N ILE A 14 -6.95 49.66 -0.04
CA ILE A 14 -8.37 49.97 0.25
C ILE A 14 -8.75 49.22 1.53
N VAL A 15 -8.89 49.98 2.60
CA VAL A 15 -9.57 49.62 3.85
C VAL A 15 -11.06 49.89 3.63
N VAL A 16 -11.89 48.88 3.75
CA VAL A 16 -13.32 49.10 3.89
C VAL A 16 -13.79 48.46 5.21
N ALA A 17 -14.03 49.35 6.14
CA ALA A 17 -14.77 49.07 7.38
C ALA A 17 -16.26 49.14 7.10
N VAL A 18 -17.01 48.09 7.43
CA VAL A 18 -18.46 48.17 7.54
C VAL A 18 -18.94 47.53 8.84
N LEU A 19 -19.31 48.39 9.69
CA LEU A 19 -20.35 48.45 10.74
C LEU A 19 -20.96 47.15 11.25
N ARG A 20 -20.90 47.14 12.58
CA ARG A 20 -21.72 46.37 13.53
C ARG A 20 -23.22 46.63 13.31
N THR A 21 -24.01 45.58 13.31
CA THR A 21 -25.41 45.69 13.78
C THR A 21 -25.75 44.51 14.67
N PHE A 22 -26.04 44.82 15.90
CA PHE A 22 -26.57 43.94 16.93
C PHE A 22 -27.98 43.46 16.55
N CYS A 23 -28.20 42.16 16.60
CA CYS A 23 -29.55 41.64 16.84
C CYS A 23 -29.47 40.47 17.81
N ARG A 24 -29.83 40.75 19.06
CA ARG A 24 -30.13 39.76 20.09
C ARG A 24 -31.50 39.14 19.72
N SER A 25 -31.52 37.86 19.49
CA SER A 25 -32.74 37.04 19.66
C SER A 25 -32.30 35.65 20.07
N SER A 26 -32.47 35.37 21.35
CA SER A 26 -32.36 34.04 21.94
C SER A 26 -33.48 33.17 21.36
N LEU A 27 -33.11 32.22 20.53
CA LEU A 27 -33.97 31.07 20.24
C LEU A 27 -33.21 29.81 20.69
N ILE A 28 -33.74 29.22 21.75
CA ILE A 28 -33.36 27.89 22.23
C ILE A 28 -33.85 26.89 21.19
N PHE A 29 -32.92 26.42 20.33
CA PHE A 29 -33.17 25.25 19.49
C PHE A 29 -32.81 24.00 20.28
N VAL A 30 -33.83 23.29 20.72
CA VAL A 30 -33.74 21.91 21.18
C VAL A 30 -33.38 21.08 19.94
N LEU A 31 -32.11 20.70 19.82
CA LEU A 31 -31.67 19.74 18.82
C LEU A 31 -32.17 18.35 19.26
N ALA A 32 -33.31 17.94 18.78
CA ALA A 32 -33.65 16.53 18.69
C ALA A 32 -32.71 15.88 17.69
N ALA A 33 -31.67 15.19 18.21
CA ALA A 33 -30.86 14.32 17.40
C ALA A 33 -31.71 13.12 16.97
N CYS A 34 -32.36 13.22 15.82
CA CYS A 34 -32.82 12.05 15.08
C CYS A 34 -31.58 11.33 14.59
N SER A 35 -31.22 10.25 15.26
CA SER A 35 -30.33 9.24 14.71
C SER A 35 -31.06 8.58 13.55
N ALA A 36 -30.90 9.11 12.34
CA ALA A 36 -31.28 8.42 11.13
C ALA A 36 -30.27 7.26 10.95
N GLU A 37 -30.72 6.04 11.21
CA GLU A 37 -30.00 4.87 10.72
C GLU A 37 -29.87 5.02 9.21
N PRO A 38 -28.62 4.84 8.64
CA PRO A 38 -28.45 4.90 7.20
C PRO A 38 -29.31 3.80 6.59
N ALA A 39 -30.24 4.20 5.70
CA ALA A 39 -31.04 3.26 4.92
C ALA A 39 -30.08 2.30 4.18
N VAL A 40 -30.22 1.01 4.46
CA VAL A 40 -29.50 -0.04 3.74
C VAL A 40 -30.04 -0.05 2.32
N ASP A 41 -29.23 0.41 1.37
CA ASP A 41 -29.55 0.36 -0.06
C ASP A 41 -29.58 -1.13 -0.47
N PRO A 42 -30.75 -1.68 -0.87
CA PRO A 42 -30.85 -3.09 -1.26
C PRO A 42 -30.09 -3.42 -2.56
N ASP A 43 -29.70 -2.41 -3.35
CA ASP A 43 -28.93 -2.54 -4.57
C ASP A 43 -27.42 -2.21 -4.39
N ALA A 44 -26.97 -1.91 -3.17
CA ALA A 44 -25.56 -1.72 -2.93
C ALA A 44 -24.81 -3.02 -3.26
N PRO A 45 -23.77 -2.99 -4.13
CA PRO A 45 -23.01 -4.18 -4.46
C PRO A 45 -22.49 -4.84 -3.19
N ASN A 46 -22.73 -6.15 -3.08
CA ASN A 46 -22.43 -6.95 -1.89
C ASN A 46 -20.96 -6.80 -1.47
N ARG A 47 -20.65 -5.80 -0.64
CA ARG A 47 -19.33 -5.54 -0.07
C ARG A 47 -18.78 -6.74 0.71
N SER A 48 -19.65 -7.64 1.18
CA SER A 48 -19.25 -8.83 1.93
C SER A 48 -18.51 -9.86 1.07
N GLY A 49 -18.80 -9.95 -0.24
CA GLY A 49 -18.08 -10.80 -1.17
C GLY A 49 -16.69 -10.25 -1.51
N GLN A 50 -16.59 -8.92 -1.66
CA GLN A 50 -15.33 -8.23 -1.94
C GLN A 50 -14.42 -8.22 -0.72
N GLN A 51 -15.01 -8.04 0.49
CA GLN A 51 -14.26 -8.10 1.75
C GLN A 51 -13.59 -9.48 1.95
N ARG A 52 -14.28 -10.58 1.61
CA ARG A 52 -13.71 -11.93 1.71
C ARG A 52 -12.60 -12.20 0.70
N ALA A 53 -12.61 -11.55 -0.46
CA ALA A 53 -11.55 -11.69 -1.45
C ALA A 53 -10.18 -11.20 -0.92
N TYR A 54 -10.19 -10.29 0.06
CA TYR A 54 -9.01 -9.69 0.65
C TYR A 54 -8.84 -10.01 2.16
N ASP A 55 -9.57 -11.02 2.66
CA ASP A 55 -9.42 -11.49 4.04
C ASP A 55 -8.07 -12.18 4.22
N ASP A 56 -7.30 -11.75 5.21
CA ASP A 56 -5.99 -12.28 5.59
C ASP A 56 -5.95 -12.76 7.05
N SER A 57 -7.13 -13.03 7.63
CA SER A 57 -7.28 -13.46 9.03
C SER A 57 -6.51 -14.75 9.34
N ASP A 58 -6.30 -15.60 8.37
CA ASP A 58 -5.51 -16.84 8.44
C ASP A 58 -4.00 -16.62 8.25
N CYS A 59 -3.55 -15.39 7.93
CA CYS A 59 -2.18 -15.07 7.63
C CYS A 59 -1.81 -13.67 8.16
N ASN A 60 -1.37 -13.59 9.40
CA ASN A 60 -1.02 -12.34 10.08
C ASN A 60 0.16 -12.56 11.06
N LEU A 61 0.55 -11.52 11.79
CA LEU A 61 1.66 -11.61 12.75
C LEU A 61 1.44 -12.64 13.85
N GLN A 62 0.19 -12.93 14.22
CA GLN A 62 -0.20 -13.90 15.26
C GLN A 62 -0.21 -15.33 14.74
N THR A 63 -0.18 -15.54 13.43
CA THR A 63 -0.12 -16.89 12.85
C THR A 63 1.13 -17.62 13.33
N VAL A 64 0.91 -18.79 13.96
CA VAL A 64 2.02 -19.67 14.39
C VAL A 64 2.61 -20.33 13.16
N LEU A 65 3.92 -20.12 12.95
CA LEU A 65 4.62 -20.71 11.83
C LEU A 65 5.11 -22.12 12.17
N ASP A 66 4.95 -23.05 11.23
CA ASP A 66 5.45 -24.42 11.37
C ASP A 66 7.00 -24.41 11.27
N PRO A 67 7.72 -24.84 12.33
CA PRO A 67 9.17 -24.84 12.35
C PRO A 67 9.80 -25.91 11.44
N GLU A 68 9.03 -26.94 11.05
CA GLU A 68 9.49 -28.01 10.17
C GLU A 68 9.24 -27.72 8.68
N LYS A 69 8.58 -26.61 8.38
CA LYS A 69 8.24 -26.22 7.00
C LYS A 69 9.50 -25.92 6.21
N PRO A 70 9.60 -26.33 4.92
CA PRO A 70 10.67 -25.88 4.03
C PRO A 70 10.80 -24.36 4.01
N GLY A 71 12.01 -23.86 4.25
CA GLY A 71 12.31 -22.44 4.40
C GLY A 71 12.26 -21.91 5.83
N ALA A 72 11.90 -22.74 6.82
CA ALA A 72 12.05 -22.43 8.23
C ALA A 72 13.52 -22.41 8.68
N PRO A 73 13.87 -21.80 9.83
CA PRO A 73 15.21 -21.85 10.39
C PRO A 73 15.69 -23.30 10.57
N GLY A 74 16.83 -23.64 9.97
CA GLY A 74 17.35 -25.01 9.96
C GLY A 74 16.83 -25.89 8.82
N HIS A 75 15.79 -25.48 8.11
CA HIS A 75 15.15 -26.18 6.98
C HIS A 75 15.18 -25.35 5.68
N LEU A 76 16.30 -24.63 5.43
CA LEU A 76 16.41 -23.74 4.28
C LEU A 76 16.27 -24.51 2.96
N ILE A 77 15.64 -23.89 1.99
CA ILE A 77 15.39 -24.44 0.65
C ILE A 77 16.66 -24.31 -0.19
N PRO A 78 17.19 -25.39 -0.79
CA PRO A 78 18.35 -25.31 -1.69
C PRO A 78 18.11 -24.29 -2.81
N SER A 79 19.11 -23.45 -3.08
CA SER A 79 18.98 -22.36 -4.03
C SER A 79 20.24 -22.21 -4.88
N PRO A 80 20.13 -22.10 -6.21
CA PRO A 80 21.27 -21.81 -7.07
C PRO A 80 21.78 -20.37 -6.94
N ARG A 81 20.98 -19.48 -6.33
CA ARG A 81 21.30 -18.05 -6.18
C ARG A 81 21.85 -17.72 -4.78
N ASN A 82 21.56 -18.56 -3.81
CA ASN A 82 22.00 -18.38 -2.43
C ASN A 82 22.61 -19.68 -1.92
N PRO A 83 23.95 -19.77 -1.81
CA PRO A 83 24.62 -21.00 -1.39
C PRO A 83 24.26 -21.44 0.04
N ASN A 84 23.76 -20.54 0.87
CA ASN A 84 23.27 -20.86 2.22
C ASN A 84 21.82 -21.36 2.23
N GLY A 85 21.15 -21.43 1.06
CA GLY A 85 19.73 -21.75 0.95
C GLY A 85 18.81 -20.55 1.17
N ASP A 86 17.54 -20.72 0.87
CA ASP A 86 16.52 -19.69 0.92
C ASP A 86 15.51 -19.95 2.02
N SER A 87 15.07 -18.89 2.70
CA SER A 87 13.89 -18.92 3.56
C SER A 87 12.61 -19.00 2.72
N GLU A 88 11.51 -19.39 3.35
CA GLU A 88 10.18 -19.38 2.72
C GLU A 88 9.85 -18.01 2.13
N LEU A 89 10.07 -16.93 2.90
CA LEU A 89 9.82 -15.56 2.45
C LEU A 89 10.70 -15.17 1.27
N ALA A 90 11.96 -15.60 1.23
CA ALA A 90 12.85 -15.30 0.11
C ALA A 90 12.39 -15.97 -1.19
N VAL A 91 11.88 -17.21 -1.12
CA VAL A 91 11.28 -17.89 -2.27
C VAL A 91 10.00 -17.19 -2.72
N LEU A 92 9.16 -16.82 -1.76
CA LEU A 92 7.92 -16.08 -2.02
C LEU A 92 8.22 -14.74 -2.72
N MET A 93 9.19 -13.94 -2.23
CA MET A 93 9.57 -12.65 -2.83
C MET A 93 9.96 -12.81 -4.30
N ARG A 94 10.68 -13.85 -4.67
CA ARG A 94 11.01 -14.11 -6.07
C ARG A 94 9.78 -14.44 -6.92
N ARG A 95 8.87 -15.25 -6.38
CA ARG A 95 7.60 -15.54 -7.06
C ARG A 95 6.75 -14.28 -7.26
N MET A 96 6.70 -13.40 -6.24
CA MET A 96 6.00 -12.11 -6.32
C MET A 96 6.58 -11.24 -7.44
N VAL A 97 7.91 -11.22 -7.60
CA VAL A 97 8.58 -10.49 -8.69
C VAL A 97 8.19 -11.02 -10.06
N GLU A 98 8.18 -12.35 -10.24
CA GLU A 98 7.81 -12.93 -11.55
C GLU A 98 6.34 -12.62 -11.88
N GLN A 99 5.43 -12.76 -10.92
CA GLN A 99 4.03 -12.41 -11.10
C GLN A 99 3.84 -10.92 -11.43
N LEU A 100 4.61 -10.03 -10.78
CA LEU A 100 4.59 -8.60 -11.07
C LEU A 100 5.05 -8.30 -12.50
N LYS A 101 6.13 -8.93 -12.97
CA LYS A 101 6.62 -8.78 -14.36
C LYS A 101 5.58 -9.25 -15.38
N GLU A 102 4.96 -10.41 -15.15
CA GLU A 102 3.91 -10.96 -16.02
C GLU A 102 2.71 -10.03 -16.08
N ASN A 103 2.24 -9.54 -14.94
CA ASN A 103 1.13 -8.60 -14.89
C ASN A 103 1.44 -7.26 -15.57
N ARG A 104 2.70 -6.77 -15.51
CA ARG A 104 3.11 -5.59 -16.29
C ARG A 104 2.88 -5.81 -17.79
N LEU A 105 3.27 -6.96 -18.31
CA LEU A 105 3.08 -7.29 -19.72
C LEU A 105 1.59 -7.40 -20.07
N ARG A 106 0.79 -8.02 -19.22
CA ARG A 106 -0.67 -8.16 -19.41
C ARG A 106 -1.34 -6.78 -19.46
N VAL A 107 -1.03 -5.90 -18.51
CA VAL A 107 -1.59 -4.52 -18.51
C VAL A 107 -1.16 -3.75 -19.76
N LYS A 108 0.11 -3.86 -20.19
CA LYS A 108 0.58 -3.27 -21.45
C LYS A 108 -0.16 -3.79 -22.67
N GLY A 109 -0.51 -5.08 -22.68
CA GLY A 109 -1.26 -5.74 -23.76
C GLY A 109 -2.77 -5.56 -23.69
N GLY A 110 -3.30 -4.92 -22.65
CA GLY A 110 -4.75 -4.82 -22.41
C GLY A 110 -5.39 -6.15 -22.03
N GLU A 111 -4.60 -7.09 -21.50
CA GLU A 111 -5.03 -8.41 -21.10
C GLU A 111 -5.46 -8.43 -19.63
N ALA A 112 -6.29 -9.42 -19.27
CA ALA A 112 -6.66 -9.65 -17.87
C ALA A 112 -5.44 -10.05 -17.04
N ILE A 113 -5.27 -9.43 -15.86
CA ILE A 113 -4.20 -9.75 -14.93
C ILE A 113 -4.46 -11.05 -14.17
N GLU A 114 -3.39 -11.66 -13.65
CA GLU A 114 -3.49 -12.62 -12.56
C GLU A 114 -3.57 -11.88 -11.22
N LYS A 115 -4.57 -12.19 -10.38
CA LYS A 115 -4.70 -11.56 -9.06
C LYS A 115 -3.49 -11.89 -8.18
N MET A 116 -2.86 -10.85 -7.64
CA MET A 116 -1.64 -10.99 -6.83
C MET A 116 -1.93 -11.25 -5.36
N TRP A 117 -3.06 -10.76 -4.85
CA TRP A 117 -3.42 -10.88 -3.44
C TRP A 117 -3.25 -12.27 -2.84
N PRO A 118 -3.76 -13.37 -3.46
CA PRO A 118 -3.72 -14.70 -2.83
C PRO A 118 -2.30 -15.18 -2.49
N ALA A 119 -1.32 -14.84 -3.32
CA ALA A 119 0.07 -15.18 -3.08
C ALA A 119 0.75 -14.17 -2.15
N HIS A 120 0.59 -12.87 -2.43
CA HIS A 120 1.32 -11.82 -1.75
C HIS A 120 0.95 -11.69 -0.27
N ARG A 121 -0.33 -11.89 0.11
CA ARG A 121 -0.76 -11.82 1.52
C ARG A 121 0.00 -12.79 2.42
N THR A 122 0.47 -13.93 1.86
CA THR A 122 1.18 -14.96 2.63
C THR A 122 2.54 -14.50 3.14
N MET A 123 3.06 -13.36 2.67
CA MET A 123 4.29 -12.77 3.20
C MET A 123 4.23 -12.49 4.70
N ARG A 124 3.04 -12.19 5.23
CA ARG A 124 2.82 -11.93 6.67
C ARG A 124 2.95 -13.18 7.54
N CYS A 125 2.83 -14.38 6.94
CA CYS A 125 2.93 -15.65 7.64
C CYS A 125 3.99 -16.60 7.01
N ALA A 126 4.99 -16.05 6.34
CA ALA A 126 6.13 -16.80 5.83
C ALA A 126 7.38 -16.63 6.72
N TRP A 127 8.22 -17.66 6.81
CA TRP A 127 9.49 -17.62 7.53
C TRP A 127 10.48 -16.67 6.85
N PRO A 128 10.89 -15.56 7.49
CA PRO A 128 11.97 -14.73 6.99
C PRO A 128 13.34 -15.41 7.23
N THR A 129 14.38 -14.95 6.55
CA THR A 129 15.76 -15.44 6.76
C THR A 129 16.22 -15.25 8.20
N ASN A 130 15.89 -14.10 8.80
CA ASN A 130 16.08 -13.85 10.22
C ASN A 130 14.70 -13.82 10.91
N PRO A 131 14.37 -14.79 11.76
CA PRO A 131 13.05 -14.84 12.43
C PRO A 131 12.67 -13.59 13.22
N LYS A 132 13.66 -12.82 13.72
CA LYS A 132 13.43 -11.58 14.47
C LYS A 132 12.88 -10.45 13.59
N GLU A 133 13.01 -10.56 12.28
CA GLU A 133 12.45 -9.57 11.34
C GLU A 133 10.93 -9.67 11.25
N ARG A 134 10.32 -10.79 11.61
CA ARG A 134 8.87 -10.93 11.70
C ARG A 134 8.37 -10.27 13.00
N ASN A 135 8.15 -8.97 12.95
CA ASN A 135 7.74 -8.12 14.06
C ASN A 135 6.68 -7.10 13.61
N GLU A 136 6.16 -6.30 14.53
CA GLU A 136 5.11 -5.30 14.24
C GLU A 136 5.51 -4.29 13.15
N GLY A 137 6.78 -3.87 13.15
CA GLY A 137 7.29 -2.96 12.13
C GLY A 137 7.28 -3.58 10.72
N TYR A 138 7.67 -4.85 10.61
CA TYR A 138 7.55 -5.61 9.37
C TYR A 138 6.08 -5.78 8.96
N ASP A 139 5.23 -6.18 9.89
CA ASP A 139 3.82 -6.43 9.62
C ASP A 139 3.09 -5.17 9.14
N GLY A 140 3.35 -4.02 9.76
CA GLY A 140 2.79 -2.74 9.33
C GLY A 140 3.21 -2.34 7.90
N ARG A 141 4.50 -2.57 7.54
CA ARG A 141 4.96 -2.34 6.16
C ARG A 141 4.36 -3.33 5.18
N ALA A 142 4.24 -4.60 5.56
CA ALA A 142 3.57 -5.61 4.76
C ALA A 142 2.11 -5.25 4.48
N GLN A 143 1.37 -4.75 5.47
CA GLN A 143 0.00 -4.26 5.29
C GLN A 143 -0.07 -3.08 4.33
N SER A 144 0.85 -2.11 4.46
CA SER A 144 0.94 -0.97 3.53
C SER A 144 1.21 -1.42 2.10
N TYR A 145 2.15 -2.34 1.90
CA TYR A 145 2.41 -2.96 0.61
C TYR A 145 1.16 -3.69 0.06
N LEU A 146 0.51 -4.50 0.88
CA LEU A 146 -0.68 -5.25 0.48
C LEU A 146 -1.87 -4.35 0.12
N ALA A 147 -1.94 -3.14 0.66
CA ALA A 147 -2.92 -2.15 0.22
C ALA A 147 -2.69 -1.74 -1.24
N THR A 148 -1.44 -1.58 -1.68
CA THR A 148 -1.12 -1.29 -3.10
C THR A 148 -1.44 -2.49 -4.01
N VAL A 149 -1.22 -3.71 -3.53
CA VAL A 149 -1.59 -4.95 -4.26
C VAL A 149 -3.10 -5.02 -4.47
N ARG A 150 -3.91 -4.72 -3.44
CA ARG A 150 -5.38 -4.66 -3.57
C ARG A 150 -5.81 -3.65 -4.62
N ALA A 151 -5.26 -2.44 -4.55
CA ALA A 151 -5.58 -1.38 -5.50
C ALA A 151 -5.25 -1.80 -6.94
N PHE A 152 -4.12 -2.47 -7.15
CA PHE A 152 -3.76 -3.01 -8.46
C PHE A 152 -4.70 -4.13 -8.90
N ASP A 153 -5.04 -5.06 -8.00
CA ASP A 153 -5.95 -6.15 -8.29
C ASP A 153 -7.37 -5.66 -8.64
N GLU A 154 -7.82 -4.54 -8.04
CA GLU A 154 -9.13 -3.94 -8.29
C GLU A 154 -9.17 -3.14 -9.59
N ALA A 155 -8.15 -2.32 -9.83
CA ALA A 155 -8.05 -1.42 -10.98
C ALA A 155 -6.66 -1.46 -11.61
N PRO A 156 -6.34 -2.51 -12.41
CA PRO A 156 -5.03 -2.66 -13.02
C PRO A 156 -4.72 -1.50 -13.98
N SER A 157 -3.66 -0.77 -13.69
CA SER A 157 -3.17 0.33 -14.52
C SER A 157 -1.66 0.51 -14.31
N ARG A 158 -1.04 1.39 -15.12
CA ARG A 158 0.34 1.80 -14.91
C ARG A 158 0.54 2.39 -13.51
N GLU A 159 -0.35 3.27 -13.08
CA GLU A 159 -0.28 3.99 -11.82
C GLU A 159 -0.34 3.04 -10.63
N THR A 160 -1.31 2.11 -10.63
CA THR A 160 -1.44 1.12 -9.56
C THR A 160 -0.32 0.09 -9.57
N TYR A 161 0.23 -0.25 -10.73
CA TYR A 161 1.44 -1.07 -10.87
C TYR A 161 2.65 -0.38 -10.23
N GLU A 162 2.91 0.89 -10.56
CA GLU A 162 4.02 1.67 -9.98
C GLU A 162 3.87 1.80 -8.45
N ALA A 163 2.65 1.93 -7.94
CA ALA A 163 2.41 1.94 -6.50
C ALA A 163 2.82 0.63 -5.82
N VAL A 164 2.64 -0.53 -6.49
CA VAL A 164 3.13 -1.82 -5.98
C VAL A 164 4.66 -1.84 -5.95
N VAL A 165 5.33 -1.39 -7.02
CA VAL A 165 6.81 -1.32 -7.07
C VAL A 165 7.35 -0.40 -5.97
N GLU A 166 6.73 0.76 -5.78
CA GLU A 166 7.10 1.70 -4.71
C GLU A 166 6.90 1.08 -3.32
N GLY A 167 5.83 0.31 -3.11
CA GLY A 167 5.61 -0.44 -1.88
C GLY A 167 6.70 -1.48 -1.61
N CYS A 168 7.21 -2.15 -2.65
CA CYS A 168 8.38 -3.04 -2.53
C CYS A 168 9.61 -2.26 -2.05
N ILE A 169 9.91 -1.12 -2.68
CA ILE A 169 11.07 -0.29 -2.35
C ILE A 169 10.98 0.20 -0.89
N ALA A 170 9.83 0.75 -0.50
CA ALA A 170 9.61 1.29 0.84
C ALA A 170 9.82 0.24 1.95
N CYS A 171 9.36 -1.00 1.73
CA CYS A 171 9.59 -2.10 2.66
C CYS A 171 11.09 -2.48 2.70
N HIS A 172 11.73 -2.63 1.54
CA HIS A 172 13.11 -3.08 1.43
C HIS A 172 14.14 -2.05 1.89
N GLN A 173 13.82 -0.75 1.87
CA GLN A 173 14.68 0.30 2.44
C GLN A 173 15.01 0.09 3.92
N VAL A 174 14.11 -0.57 4.65
CA VAL A 174 14.28 -0.80 6.09
C VAL A 174 14.87 -2.18 6.38
N ASN A 175 14.43 -3.22 5.66
CA ASN A 175 14.71 -4.61 6.02
C ASN A 175 15.78 -5.29 5.15
N CYS A 176 15.94 -4.88 3.88
CA CYS A 176 16.83 -5.60 2.95
C CYS A 176 17.27 -4.70 1.77
N GLY A 177 18.03 -3.64 2.07
CA GLY A 177 18.44 -2.63 1.08
C GLY A 177 19.22 -3.16 -0.13
N GLY A 178 19.90 -4.31 -0.01
CA GLY A 178 20.75 -4.87 -1.05
C GLY A 178 20.06 -5.24 -2.37
N VAL A 179 18.72 -5.31 -2.38
CA VAL A 179 17.92 -5.66 -3.57
C VAL A 179 17.21 -4.46 -4.22
N ILE A 180 17.34 -3.25 -3.67
CA ILE A 180 16.63 -2.07 -4.16
C ILE A 180 16.96 -1.79 -5.62
N GLY A 181 18.25 -1.82 -6.01
CA GLY A 181 18.66 -1.60 -7.40
C GLY A 181 18.01 -2.59 -8.39
N PHE A 182 17.76 -3.83 -7.95
CA PHE A 182 17.02 -4.79 -8.75
C PHE A 182 15.52 -4.43 -8.81
N ILE A 183 14.91 -4.03 -7.70
CA ILE A 183 13.49 -3.66 -7.65
C ILE A 183 13.21 -2.43 -8.55
N GLU A 184 14.13 -1.47 -8.60
CA GLU A 184 14.04 -0.31 -9.51
C GLU A 184 13.91 -0.72 -10.98
N THR A 185 14.48 -1.86 -11.40
CA THR A 185 14.33 -2.38 -12.77
C THR A 185 12.92 -2.89 -13.08
N LEU A 186 12.07 -3.03 -12.06
CA LEU A 186 10.68 -3.45 -12.24
C LEU A 186 9.75 -2.29 -12.59
N ARG A 187 10.21 -1.05 -12.52
CA ARG A 187 9.40 0.12 -12.86
C ARG A 187 8.83 0.04 -14.28
N TRP A 188 7.78 0.76 -14.48
CA TRP A 188 7.13 0.83 -15.79
C TRP A 188 8.02 1.62 -16.77
N GLU A 189 8.51 0.96 -17.76
CA GLU A 189 9.24 1.56 -18.90
C GLU A 189 8.26 2.06 -19.99
#